data_ba49dae7ec0c6825ee557be325b80c0c
#
_entry.id   ba49dae7ec0c6825ee557be325b80c0c
#
_cell.length_a   1.000
_cell.length_b   1.000
_cell.length_c   1.000
_cell.angle_alpha   90.00
_cell.angle_beta   90.00
_cell.angle_gamma   90.00
#
_symmetry.space_group_name_H-M   'P 1'
#
loop_
_entity.id
_entity.type
_entity.pdbx_description
1 polymer ?
#
loop_
_entity_poly.entity_id
_entity_poly.type
_entity_poly.pdbx_seq_one_letter_code
_entity_poly.pdbx_strand_id
1 'polypeptide(L)'
;MYLKKIKLHNFRCYEKAEIDFHKQLTVIVGKNGSGKTSILEATAIALGTWFAGFNNIVGKSINKTTDPLRKAYIIGTTDDVQQQFPVEIEASARIKESDAEDINWKRTVNTPTGTMTTKEAKELIDSACEYQKAISDGDTNIQLPIIAYYGTGRLWDYHRQKKVDVFKVSSRTNGYIDSLDGTANVKLMMGWFLNKTINKYQRQEENIKENPELDTVYLAMEKCLSMLSGYSSVKTRYSMNTQELDVYYSESDGQRMRIPLSQLSDGYKGVISLVADIAYRMATLNPQLGMDILEKVDGVVLIDEVDLHLHPAWQQKVLNNLTDIFPNVQFIVTTHAPSVINSVKKENIRMLSDGEVVETDNQVYGKDINSVLK
;
A
#
# COMPACT_ATOMS: atom_id res chain seq x y z
N MET A 1 -7.19 9.83 6.38
CA MET A 1 -6.54 10.50 5.21
C MET A 1 -6.99 9.82 3.92
N TYR A 2 -7.30 10.60 2.87
CA TYR A 2 -7.46 10.08 1.51
C TYR A 2 -6.97 11.10 0.47
N LEU A 3 -6.31 10.56 -0.57
CA LEU A 3 -5.78 11.34 -1.68
C LEU A 3 -6.88 11.62 -2.70
N LYS A 4 -6.98 12.84 -3.19
CA LYS A 4 -7.98 13.25 -4.18
C LYS A 4 -7.44 13.28 -5.59
N LYS A 5 -6.23 13.82 -5.74
CA LYS A 5 -5.66 14.12 -7.05
C LYS A 5 -4.14 14.08 -7.03
N ILE A 6 -3.55 13.72 -8.17
CA ILE A 6 -2.12 13.92 -8.45
C ILE A 6 -1.94 14.58 -9.81
N LYS A 7 -0.96 15.49 -9.90
CA LYS A 7 -0.49 16.07 -11.16
C LYS A 7 1.00 15.86 -11.31
N LEU A 8 1.41 15.49 -12.50
CA LEU A 8 2.79 15.19 -12.85
C LEU A 8 3.27 16.13 -13.94
N HIS A 9 4.53 16.59 -13.85
CA HIS A 9 5.21 17.31 -14.90
C HIS A 9 6.64 16.78 -15.05
N ASN A 10 7.01 16.42 -16.27
CA ASN A 10 8.31 15.84 -16.64
C ASN A 10 8.72 14.62 -15.79
N PHE A 11 7.76 13.80 -15.42
CA PHE A 11 8.02 12.61 -14.58
C PHE A 11 7.96 11.33 -15.41
N ARG A 12 9.09 10.63 -15.54
CA ARG A 12 9.27 9.38 -16.31
C ARG A 12 8.74 9.45 -17.72
N CYS A 13 7.61 8.77 -18.02
CA CYS A 13 6.99 8.81 -19.36
C CYS A 13 6.01 9.98 -19.54
N TYR A 14 5.72 10.74 -18.49
CA TYR A 14 4.73 11.82 -18.54
C TYR A 14 5.37 13.18 -18.69
N GLU A 15 5.03 13.89 -19.77
CA GLU A 15 5.30 15.32 -19.88
C GLU A 15 4.34 16.09 -18.97
N LYS A 16 3.05 15.75 -19.04
CA LYS A 16 2.00 16.20 -18.12
C LYS A 16 1.00 15.08 -17.92
N ALA A 17 0.53 14.88 -16.70
CA ALA A 17 -0.60 14.02 -16.38
C ALA A 17 -1.36 14.55 -15.19
N GLU A 18 -2.67 14.34 -15.16
CA GLU A 18 -3.53 14.66 -14.02
C GLU A 18 -4.50 13.50 -13.80
N ILE A 19 -4.62 13.03 -12.55
CA ILE A 19 -5.46 11.88 -12.19
C ILE A 19 -6.21 12.19 -10.92
N ASP A 20 -7.54 12.04 -10.98
CA ASP A 20 -8.43 12.08 -9.84
C ASP A 20 -8.67 10.68 -9.27
N PHE A 21 -8.59 10.55 -7.96
CA PHE A 21 -8.79 9.29 -7.26
C PHE A 21 -10.17 9.21 -6.61
N HIS A 22 -10.78 8.03 -6.69
CA HIS A 22 -12.00 7.75 -5.96
C HIS A 22 -11.69 7.54 -4.47
N LYS A 23 -12.63 7.90 -3.59
CA LYS A 23 -12.43 7.88 -2.12
C LYS A 23 -12.02 6.51 -1.57
N GLN A 24 -12.56 5.41 -2.11
CA GLN A 24 -12.29 4.06 -1.59
C GLN A 24 -11.41 3.22 -2.52
N LEU A 25 -11.69 3.22 -3.82
CA LEU A 25 -10.99 2.35 -4.77
C LEU A 25 -10.76 3.07 -6.09
N THR A 26 -9.53 3.09 -6.57
CA THR A 26 -9.16 3.50 -7.93
C THR A 26 -8.34 2.41 -8.59
N VAL A 27 -8.77 1.99 -9.76
CA VAL A 27 -8.10 0.96 -10.58
C VAL A 27 -7.53 1.61 -11.82
N ILE A 28 -6.21 1.68 -11.90
CA ILE A 28 -5.48 2.24 -13.04
C ILE A 28 -5.20 1.10 -14.02
N VAL A 29 -5.73 1.22 -15.22
CA VAL A 29 -5.64 0.21 -16.27
C VAL A 29 -4.93 0.76 -17.50
N GLY A 30 -4.27 -0.10 -18.27
CA GLY A 30 -3.57 0.26 -19.50
C GLY A 30 -2.62 -0.83 -19.95
N LYS A 31 -2.12 -0.72 -21.17
CA LYS A 31 -1.14 -1.66 -21.73
C LYS A 31 0.16 -1.68 -20.92
N ASN A 32 0.97 -2.74 -21.10
CA ASN A 32 2.32 -2.76 -20.54
C ASN A 32 3.14 -1.58 -21.10
N GLY A 33 3.85 -0.88 -20.22
CA GLY A 33 4.60 0.31 -20.58
C GLY A 33 3.79 1.61 -20.63
N SER A 34 2.45 1.60 -20.37
CA SER A 34 1.62 2.81 -20.37
C SER A 34 1.88 3.79 -19.22
N GLY A 35 2.77 3.46 -18.29
CA GLY A 35 3.13 4.33 -17.16
C GLY A 35 2.35 4.07 -15.86
N LYS A 36 1.57 2.99 -15.73
CA LYS A 36 0.81 2.66 -14.50
C LYS A 36 1.68 2.72 -13.24
N THR A 37 2.79 1.99 -13.24
CA THR A 37 3.77 1.99 -12.14
C THR A 37 4.32 3.39 -11.87
N SER A 38 4.54 4.20 -12.91
CA SER A 38 5.04 5.57 -12.76
C SER A 38 4.07 6.46 -11.98
N ILE A 39 2.76 6.30 -12.16
CA ILE A 39 1.74 7.01 -11.38
C ILE A 39 1.77 6.57 -9.91
N LEU A 40 1.83 5.26 -9.63
CA LEU A 40 1.93 4.78 -8.25
C LEU A 40 3.21 5.24 -7.56
N GLU A 41 4.34 5.21 -8.26
CA GLU A 41 5.62 5.71 -7.75
C GLU A 41 5.57 7.21 -7.44
N ALA A 42 5.01 8.02 -8.33
CA ALA A 42 4.80 9.45 -8.09
C ALA A 42 3.88 9.68 -6.89
N THR A 43 2.81 8.89 -6.78
CA THR A 43 1.87 8.93 -5.66
C THR A 43 2.57 8.57 -4.35
N ALA A 44 3.43 7.54 -4.34
CA ALA A 44 4.23 7.16 -3.19
C ALA A 44 5.23 8.26 -2.77
N ILE A 45 5.84 8.96 -3.76
CA ILE A 45 6.71 10.12 -3.49
C ILE A 45 5.91 11.28 -2.87
N ALA A 46 4.72 11.57 -3.40
CA ALA A 46 3.84 12.60 -2.85
C ALA A 46 3.44 12.29 -1.40
N LEU A 47 2.97 11.07 -1.13
CA LEU A 47 2.58 10.60 0.21
C LEU A 47 3.79 10.52 1.17
N GLY A 48 4.98 10.23 0.66
CA GLY A 48 6.23 10.22 1.44
C GLY A 48 6.55 11.57 2.09
N THR A 49 5.92 12.65 1.64
CA THR A 49 6.03 13.98 2.27
C THR A 49 5.49 14.00 3.70
N TRP A 50 4.42 13.25 3.97
CA TRP A 50 3.86 13.06 5.30
C TRP A 50 4.90 12.58 6.32
N PHE A 51 5.81 11.71 5.89
CA PHE A 51 6.81 11.13 6.77
C PHE A 51 7.90 12.13 7.24
N ALA A 52 8.03 13.26 6.54
CA ALA A 52 8.97 14.32 6.96
C ALA A 52 8.59 14.96 8.31
N GLY A 53 7.35 14.81 8.76
CA GLY A 53 6.92 15.27 10.09
C GLY A 53 7.20 14.29 11.23
N PHE A 54 7.66 13.06 10.93
CA PHE A 54 7.90 12.02 11.93
C PHE A 54 9.38 11.76 12.19
N ASN A 55 9.72 11.48 13.45
CA ASN A 55 11.10 11.17 13.84
C ASN A 55 11.54 9.80 13.28
N ASN A 56 12.71 9.77 12.65
CA ASN A 56 13.37 8.56 12.15
C ASN A 56 12.58 7.79 11.05
N ILE A 57 11.60 8.41 10.43
CA ILE A 57 10.90 7.85 9.27
C ILE A 57 11.41 8.55 8.01
N VAL A 58 11.80 7.76 7.02
CA VAL A 58 12.30 8.27 5.73
C VAL A 58 11.20 8.12 4.69
N GLY A 59 10.82 9.21 4.04
CA GLY A 59 9.88 9.20 2.93
C GLY A 59 10.58 8.92 1.59
N LYS A 60 9.78 8.55 0.58
CA LYS A 60 10.27 8.37 -0.79
C LYS A 60 10.56 9.72 -1.44
N SER A 61 11.60 9.77 -2.28
CA SER A 61 12.05 11.00 -2.94
C SER A 61 12.18 10.81 -4.44
N ILE A 62 12.09 11.90 -5.22
CA ILE A 62 12.33 11.89 -6.67
C ILE A 62 13.78 11.49 -6.91
N ASN A 63 13.99 10.45 -7.71
CA ASN A 63 15.32 10.03 -8.16
C ASN A 63 15.73 10.84 -9.39
N LYS A 64 16.75 11.67 -9.25
CA LYS A 64 17.22 12.60 -10.28
C LYS A 64 17.75 11.92 -11.54
N THR A 65 18.09 10.64 -11.47
CA THR A 65 18.64 9.89 -12.61
C THR A 65 17.56 9.15 -13.39
N THR A 66 16.56 8.61 -12.72
CA THR A 66 15.55 7.71 -13.32
C THR A 66 14.19 8.35 -13.52
N ASP A 67 13.84 9.35 -12.72
CA ASP A 67 12.50 9.91 -12.73
C ASP A 67 12.29 11.11 -13.68
N PRO A 68 13.32 11.89 -14.10
CA PRO A 68 13.10 12.91 -15.11
C PRO A 68 12.71 12.32 -16.48
N LEU A 69 11.73 12.94 -17.13
CA LEU A 69 11.37 12.61 -18.51
C LEU A 69 12.58 12.75 -19.43
N ARG A 70 12.79 11.81 -20.33
CA ARG A 70 13.87 11.83 -21.33
C ARG A 70 13.29 12.11 -22.71
N LYS A 71 13.79 13.15 -23.35
CA LYS A 71 13.48 13.45 -24.76
C LYS A 71 14.72 13.17 -25.62
N ALA A 72 14.54 12.40 -26.68
CA ALA A 72 15.59 12.12 -27.64
C ALA A 72 15.49 13.11 -28.81
N TYR A 73 16.60 13.72 -29.17
CA TYR A 73 16.76 14.63 -30.32
C TYR A 73 17.72 14.00 -31.29
N ILE A 74 17.33 13.93 -32.56
CA ILE A 74 18.19 13.41 -33.64
C ILE A 74 19.08 14.55 -34.11
N ILE A 75 20.40 14.46 -33.92
CA ILE A 75 21.40 15.43 -34.38
C ILE A 75 22.30 14.71 -35.39
N GLY A 76 22.03 14.91 -36.65
CA GLY A 76 22.72 14.18 -37.72
C GLY A 76 22.39 12.70 -37.71
N THR A 77 23.35 11.84 -37.34
CA THR A 77 23.20 10.38 -37.22
C THR A 77 23.23 9.92 -35.77
N THR A 78 23.24 10.84 -34.81
CA THR A 78 23.38 10.52 -33.35
C THR A 78 22.16 10.98 -32.61
N ASP A 79 21.70 10.13 -31.69
CA ASP A 79 20.63 10.47 -30.74
C ASP A 79 21.24 11.22 -29.55
N ASP A 80 20.76 12.42 -29.28
CA ASP A 80 21.04 13.19 -28.06
C ASP A 80 19.84 13.07 -27.11
N VAL A 81 20.04 12.41 -25.94
CA VAL A 81 18.98 12.16 -24.98
C VAL A 81 19.11 13.12 -23.82
N GLN A 82 18.15 14.02 -23.69
CA GLN A 82 18.13 15.06 -22.66
C GLN A 82 17.07 14.82 -21.61
N GLN A 83 17.46 14.92 -20.31
CA GLN A 83 16.52 14.89 -19.20
C GLN A 83 15.80 16.24 -19.09
N GLN A 84 14.49 16.18 -18.86
CA GLN A 84 13.64 17.36 -18.75
C GLN A 84 13.47 17.78 -17.29
N PHE A 85 13.70 19.07 -17.01
CA PHE A 85 13.50 19.70 -15.69
C PHE A 85 12.67 20.99 -15.87
N PRO A 86 11.93 21.45 -14.84
CA PRO A 86 11.75 20.82 -13.53
C PRO A 86 10.96 19.52 -13.60
N VAL A 87 11.22 18.61 -12.65
CA VAL A 87 10.36 17.47 -12.36
C VAL A 87 9.45 17.86 -11.22
N GLU A 88 8.14 17.76 -11.42
CA GLU A 88 7.16 18.21 -10.44
C GLU A 88 6.11 17.14 -10.17
N ILE A 89 5.74 16.99 -8.90
CA ILE A 89 4.64 16.15 -8.42
C ILE A 89 3.80 17.02 -7.50
N GLU A 90 2.58 17.33 -7.93
CA GLU A 90 1.58 18.03 -7.11
C GLU A 90 0.54 17.02 -6.63
N ALA A 91 0.06 17.16 -5.41
CA ALA A 91 -0.96 16.29 -4.86
C ALA A 91 -1.96 17.08 -4.00
N SER A 92 -3.17 16.55 -3.89
CA SER A 92 -4.24 17.07 -3.04
C SER A 92 -4.84 15.94 -2.23
N ALA A 93 -4.96 16.15 -0.91
CA ALA A 93 -5.55 15.16 -0.02
C ALA A 93 -6.37 15.81 1.09
N ARG A 94 -7.29 15.04 1.67
CA ARG A 94 -7.96 15.37 2.92
C ARG A 94 -7.37 14.52 4.04
N ILE A 95 -6.91 15.16 5.12
CA ILE A 95 -6.25 14.45 6.22
C ILE A 95 -7.29 13.81 7.14
N LYS A 96 -8.30 14.57 7.56
CA LYS A 96 -9.45 14.04 8.31
C LYS A 96 -10.74 14.30 7.52
N GLU A 97 -11.71 13.44 7.63
CA GLU A 97 -13.01 13.65 6.97
C GLU A 97 -13.74 14.90 7.46
N SER A 98 -13.49 15.27 8.72
CA SER A 98 -14.03 16.49 9.34
C SER A 98 -13.39 17.78 8.86
N ASP A 99 -12.25 17.73 8.15
CA ASP A 99 -11.56 18.94 7.70
C ASP A 99 -12.37 19.66 6.64
N ALA A 100 -12.43 21.01 6.74
CA ALA A 100 -13.21 21.84 5.81
C ALA A 100 -12.53 21.92 4.43
N GLU A 101 -11.20 21.93 4.40
CA GLU A 101 -10.39 22.14 3.20
C GLU A 101 -9.44 20.97 2.95
N ASP A 102 -9.01 20.85 1.70
CA ASP A 102 -8.02 19.87 1.27
C ASP A 102 -6.63 20.51 1.35
N ILE A 103 -5.66 19.74 1.80
CA ILE A 103 -4.26 20.17 1.75
C ILE A 103 -3.71 19.88 0.35
N ASN A 104 -3.09 20.91 -0.24
CA ASN A 104 -2.41 20.82 -1.52
C ASN A 104 -0.90 21.00 -1.29
N TRP A 105 -0.10 20.14 -1.91
CA TRP A 105 1.35 20.25 -1.80
C TRP A 105 2.05 19.87 -3.09
N LYS A 106 3.30 20.31 -3.22
CA LYS A 106 4.14 20.08 -4.39
C LYS A 106 5.55 19.67 -3.99
N ARG A 107 6.09 18.72 -4.72
CA ARG A 107 7.48 18.28 -4.65
C ARG A 107 8.14 18.54 -5.99
N THR A 108 9.28 19.24 -5.97
CA THR A 108 9.96 19.65 -7.19
C THR A 108 11.45 19.38 -7.11
N VAL A 109 12.02 18.93 -8.22
CA VAL A 109 13.47 18.94 -8.49
C VAL A 109 13.70 19.82 -9.70
N ASN A 110 14.36 20.97 -9.47
CA ASN A 110 14.52 21.99 -10.51
C ASN A 110 15.67 21.71 -11.49
N THR A 111 16.70 21.02 -11.02
CA THR A 111 17.92 20.77 -11.81
C THR A 111 18.52 19.39 -11.48
N PRO A 112 19.38 18.83 -12.35
CA PRO A 112 20.01 17.53 -12.09
C PRO A 112 20.78 17.44 -10.78
N THR A 113 21.36 18.55 -10.35
CA THR A 113 22.14 18.64 -9.10
C THR A 113 21.35 19.20 -7.91
N GLY A 114 20.17 19.78 -8.17
CA GLY A 114 19.31 20.38 -7.15
C GLY A 114 18.78 19.36 -6.14
N THR A 115 18.36 19.83 -4.97
CA THR A 115 17.62 19.02 -3.97
C THR A 115 16.13 19.12 -4.20
N MET A 116 15.39 18.09 -3.80
CA MET A 116 13.93 18.12 -3.84
C MET A 116 13.40 19.16 -2.84
N THR A 117 12.49 20.04 -3.30
CA THR A 117 11.96 21.14 -2.47
C THR A 117 10.88 20.64 -1.51
N THR A 118 10.81 21.30 -0.33
CA THR A 118 9.76 21.07 0.68
C THR A 118 8.93 22.32 0.94
N LYS A 119 9.29 23.46 0.33
CA LYS A 119 8.67 24.76 0.61
C LYS A 119 7.14 24.75 0.38
N GLU A 120 6.71 24.15 -0.73
CA GLU A 120 5.29 24.06 -1.10
C GLU A 120 4.59 22.84 -0.48
N ALA A 121 5.23 22.15 0.45
CA ALA A 121 4.70 21.01 1.18
C ALA A 121 4.64 21.26 2.70
N LYS A 122 4.86 22.52 3.13
CA LYS A 122 5.00 22.89 4.53
C LYS A 122 3.72 22.55 5.33
N GLU A 123 2.56 22.87 4.80
CA GLU A 123 1.27 22.63 5.48
C GLU A 123 1.07 21.14 5.82
N LEU A 124 1.35 20.23 4.88
CA LEU A 124 1.28 18.80 5.12
C LEU A 124 2.31 18.32 6.16
N ILE A 125 3.52 18.86 6.10
CA ILE A 125 4.60 18.52 7.05
C ILE A 125 4.25 19.03 8.44
N ASP A 126 3.78 20.26 8.56
CA ASP A 126 3.36 20.86 9.83
C ASP A 126 2.23 20.06 10.47
N SER A 127 1.23 19.64 9.67
CA SER A 127 0.17 18.74 10.14
C SER A 127 0.75 17.41 10.67
N ALA A 128 1.69 16.80 9.96
CA ALA A 128 2.32 15.56 10.41
C ALA A 128 3.16 15.78 11.69
N CYS A 129 3.82 16.93 11.85
CA CYS A 129 4.52 17.31 13.07
C CYS A 129 3.58 17.42 14.28
N GLU A 130 2.35 17.92 14.09
CA GLU A 130 1.35 17.96 15.15
C GLU A 130 0.97 16.54 15.61
N TYR A 131 0.82 15.59 14.68
CA TYR A 131 0.59 14.18 15.03
C TYR A 131 1.79 13.59 15.78
N GLN A 132 3.03 13.85 15.33
CA GLN A 132 4.22 13.39 16.03
C GLN A 132 4.31 13.98 17.45
N LYS A 133 3.99 15.27 17.61
CA LYS A 133 3.96 15.93 18.91
C LYS A 133 2.94 15.31 19.84
N ALA A 134 1.71 15.10 19.36
CA ALA A 134 0.64 14.45 20.14
C ALA A 134 1.06 13.04 20.62
N ILE A 135 1.74 12.26 19.76
CA ILE A 135 2.30 10.96 20.14
C ILE A 135 3.35 11.12 21.25
N SER A 136 4.24 12.09 21.12
CA SER A 136 5.32 12.36 22.09
C SER A 136 4.76 12.84 23.43
N ASP A 137 3.66 13.57 23.42
CA ASP A 137 2.95 14.06 24.60
C ASP A 137 2.05 12.95 25.25
N GLY A 138 2.00 11.76 24.64
CA GLY A 138 1.26 10.60 25.17
C GLY A 138 -0.24 10.61 24.87
N ASP A 139 -0.71 11.36 23.85
CA ASP A 139 -2.11 11.34 23.43
C ASP A 139 -2.47 9.99 22.80
N THR A 140 -3.30 9.25 23.50
CA THR A 140 -3.80 7.94 23.06
C THR A 140 -4.96 8.02 22.07
N ASN A 141 -5.58 9.20 21.90
CA ASN A 141 -6.74 9.35 21.01
C ASN A 141 -6.34 9.62 19.55
N ILE A 142 -5.08 10.02 19.31
CA ILE A 142 -4.62 10.32 17.96
C ILE A 142 -4.60 9.05 17.11
N GLN A 143 -5.27 9.09 15.97
CA GLN A 143 -5.31 7.99 15.00
C GLN A 143 -4.38 8.32 13.83
N LEU A 144 -3.43 7.43 13.55
CA LEU A 144 -2.49 7.56 12.44
C LEU A 144 -3.04 6.89 11.18
N PRO A 145 -3.07 7.58 10.03
CA PRO A 145 -3.47 6.96 8.77
C PRO A 145 -2.46 5.89 8.33
N ILE A 146 -2.93 4.78 7.75
CA ILE A 146 -2.01 3.88 7.06
C ILE A 146 -1.56 4.51 5.74
N ILE A 147 -0.26 4.44 5.45
CA ILE A 147 0.31 4.83 4.15
C ILE A 147 1.29 3.73 3.76
N ALA A 148 0.98 3.01 2.67
CA ALA A 148 1.83 1.92 2.21
C ALA A 148 1.81 1.79 0.68
N TYR A 149 2.93 1.30 0.12
CA TYR A 149 3.07 0.98 -1.30
C TYR A 149 3.63 -0.43 -1.47
N TYR A 150 2.95 -1.22 -2.27
CA TYR A 150 3.33 -2.59 -2.61
C TYR A 150 3.59 -2.68 -4.11
N GLY A 151 4.86 -2.76 -4.48
CA GLY A 151 5.32 -2.95 -5.86
C GLY A 151 5.23 -4.41 -6.32
N THR A 152 5.62 -4.66 -7.57
CA THR A 152 5.66 -6.01 -8.15
C THR A 152 6.69 -6.92 -7.48
N GLY A 153 7.74 -6.34 -6.88
CA GLY A 153 8.77 -7.07 -6.11
C GLY A 153 8.32 -7.58 -4.74
N ARG A 154 7.08 -7.31 -4.28
CA ARG A 154 6.58 -7.65 -2.94
C ARG A 154 6.65 -9.14 -2.56
N LEU A 155 6.78 -10.05 -3.55
CA LEU A 155 6.78 -11.50 -3.34
C LEU A 155 8.17 -12.13 -3.29
N TRP A 156 9.20 -11.48 -3.85
CA TRP A 156 10.47 -12.15 -4.18
C TRP A 156 11.66 -11.66 -3.37
N ASP A 157 11.57 -10.49 -2.75
CA ASP A 157 12.71 -9.91 -2.07
C ASP A 157 12.75 -10.23 -0.57
N TYR A 158 13.31 -11.39 -0.26
CA TYR A 158 13.99 -11.60 1.02
C TYR A 158 15.27 -10.73 1.02
N HIS A 159 15.11 -9.41 1.02
CA HIS A 159 16.26 -8.53 1.07
C HIS A 159 17.14 -8.85 2.27
N ARG A 160 18.46 -8.82 2.07
CA ARG A 160 19.47 -8.74 3.14
C ARG A 160 19.26 -7.46 3.94
N GLN A 161 18.21 -7.42 4.73
CA GLN A 161 17.92 -6.27 5.58
C GLN A 161 18.87 -6.24 6.76
N LYS A 162 19.24 -5.02 7.18
CA LYS A 162 19.96 -4.76 8.43
C LYS A 162 19.25 -5.50 9.56
N LYS A 163 20.01 -6.10 10.50
CA LYS A 163 19.44 -6.72 11.70
C LYS A 163 18.54 -5.71 12.40
N VAL A 164 17.23 -5.96 12.37
CA VAL A 164 16.28 -5.20 13.17
C VAL A 164 16.41 -5.74 14.60
N ASP A 165 16.71 -4.86 15.53
CA ASP A 165 16.72 -5.22 16.93
C ASP A 165 15.27 -5.35 17.43
N VAL A 166 14.78 -6.57 17.45
CA VAL A 166 13.40 -6.93 17.77
C VAL A 166 12.99 -6.49 19.20
N PHE A 167 13.97 -6.22 20.05
CA PHE A 167 13.78 -5.84 21.47
C PHE A 167 13.88 -4.33 21.74
N LYS A 168 14.11 -3.49 20.72
CA LYS A 168 14.04 -2.03 20.92
C LYS A 168 12.61 -1.61 21.26
N VAL A 169 12.49 -0.71 22.25
CA VAL A 169 11.23 -0.02 22.57
C VAL A 169 10.65 0.54 21.27
N SER A 170 9.50 0.00 20.87
CA SER A 170 8.90 0.33 19.59
C SER A 170 7.98 1.55 19.72
N SER A 171 8.30 2.60 18.98
CA SER A 171 7.32 3.66 18.70
C SER A 171 6.21 3.11 17.81
N ARG A 172 4.97 3.57 18.02
CA ARG A 172 3.86 3.24 17.11
C ARG A 172 4.11 3.71 15.67
N THR A 173 4.93 4.74 15.44
CA THR A 173 5.38 5.21 14.12
C THR A 173 6.22 4.18 13.36
N ASN A 174 6.69 3.11 14.01
CA ASN A 174 7.38 2.01 13.33
C ASN A 174 6.53 1.32 12.25
N GLY A 175 5.19 1.47 12.30
CA GLY A 175 4.31 1.04 11.22
C GLY A 175 4.56 1.71 9.87
N TYR A 176 5.27 2.86 9.85
CA TYR A 176 5.68 3.55 8.64
C TYR A 176 7.05 3.11 8.09
N ILE A 177 7.86 2.36 8.86
CA ILE A 177 9.18 1.92 8.39
C ILE A 177 9.03 1.11 7.10
N ASP A 178 9.78 1.51 6.06
CA ASP A 178 9.83 0.87 4.74
C ASP A 178 8.46 0.72 4.06
N SER A 179 7.44 1.46 4.50
CA SER A 179 6.07 1.31 3.97
C SER A 179 5.90 1.80 2.53
N LEU A 180 6.83 2.61 2.01
CA LEU A 180 6.83 3.12 0.64
C LEU A 180 7.93 2.50 -0.25
N ASP A 181 8.63 1.47 0.19
CA ASP A 181 9.73 0.87 -0.59
C ASP A 181 9.25 -0.10 -1.69
N GLY A 182 7.97 -0.42 -1.72
CA GLY A 182 7.37 -1.32 -2.70
C GLY A 182 7.60 -2.81 -2.42
N THR A 183 8.45 -3.14 -1.45
CA THR A 183 8.70 -4.51 -0.98
C THR A 183 8.15 -4.68 0.44
N ALA A 184 7.45 -5.78 0.71
CA ALA A 184 6.99 -6.06 2.06
C ALA A 184 8.17 -6.37 2.98
N ASN A 185 8.24 -5.71 4.14
CA ASN A 185 9.29 -6.01 5.12
C ASN A 185 8.89 -7.22 5.99
N VAL A 186 8.98 -8.42 5.40
CA VAL A 186 8.59 -9.68 6.03
C VAL A 186 9.29 -9.90 7.38
N LYS A 187 10.56 -9.47 7.52
CA LYS A 187 11.29 -9.64 8.79
C LYS A 187 10.74 -8.78 9.91
N LEU A 188 10.36 -7.53 9.63
CA LEU A 188 9.72 -6.66 10.62
C LEU A 188 8.39 -7.25 11.07
N MET A 189 7.58 -7.69 10.12
CA MET A 189 6.29 -8.32 10.40
C MET A 189 6.47 -9.60 11.22
N MET A 190 7.38 -10.51 10.85
CA MET A 190 7.65 -11.75 11.60
C MET A 190 8.20 -11.47 13.00
N GLY A 191 9.09 -10.47 13.16
CA GLY A 191 9.58 -10.01 14.44
C GLY A 191 8.46 -9.46 15.34
N TRP A 192 7.51 -8.76 14.74
CA TRP A 192 6.32 -8.27 15.45
C TRP A 192 5.43 -9.44 15.92
N PHE A 193 5.16 -10.44 15.05
CA PHE A 193 4.40 -11.63 15.44
C PHE A 193 5.06 -12.37 16.60
N LEU A 194 6.39 -12.54 16.55
CA LEU A 194 7.16 -13.17 17.63
C LEU A 194 6.96 -12.41 18.95
N ASN A 195 7.21 -11.08 18.94
CA ASN A 195 7.06 -10.23 20.11
C ASN A 195 5.65 -10.24 20.69
N LYS A 196 4.64 -10.07 19.84
CA LYS A 196 3.24 -10.09 20.29
C LYS A 196 2.82 -11.46 20.82
N THR A 197 3.37 -12.55 20.27
CA THR A 197 3.12 -13.90 20.74
C THR A 197 3.78 -14.13 22.11
N ILE A 198 5.04 -13.72 22.31
CA ILE A 198 5.72 -13.77 23.62
C ILE A 198 4.93 -12.97 24.66
N ASN A 199 4.58 -11.71 24.33
CA ASN A 199 3.80 -10.85 25.22
C ASN A 199 2.42 -11.47 25.57
N LYS A 200 1.79 -12.17 24.62
CA LYS A 200 0.52 -12.88 24.90
C LYS A 200 0.70 -13.96 25.97
N TYR A 201 1.77 -14.75 25.91
CA TYR A 201 2.05 -15.77 26.93
C TYR A 201 2.40 -15.15 28.28
N GLN A 202 3.20 -14.10 28.33
CA GLN A 202 3.53 -13.39 29.57
C GLN A 202 2.27 -12.80 30.24
N ARG A 203 1.40 -12.16 29.44
CA ARG A 203 0.12 -11.62 29.94
C ARG A 203 -0.84 -12.70 30.43
N GLN A 204 -0.82 -13.90 29.84
CA GLN A 204 -1.63 -15.03 30.33
C GLN A 204 -1.23 -15.48 31.74
N GLU A 205 0.07 -15.45 32.07
CA GLU A 205 0.56 -15.71 33.42
C GLU A 205 0.08 -14.64 34.42
N GLU A 206 -0.11 -13.40 33.97
CA GLU A 206 -0.65 -12.27 34.72
C GLU A 206 -2.20 -12.23 34.74
N ASN A 207 -2.89 -13.26 34.23
CA ASN A 207 -4.35 -13.31 34.02
C ASN A 207 -4.93 -12.26 33.05
N ILE A 208 -4.12 -11.63 32.21
CA ILE A 208 -4.55 -10.73 31.15
C ILE A 208 -4.70 -11.54 29.86
N LYS A 209 -5.94 -11.84 29.45
CA LYS A 209 -6.22 -12.76 28.33
C LYS A 209 -6.18 -12.11 26.95
N GLU A 210 -6.26 -10.80 26.85
CA GLU A 210 -6.47 -10.11 25.57
C GLU A 210 -5.18 -9.57 24.96
N ASN A 211 -4.99 -9.85 23.68
CA ASN A 211 -3.99 -9.20 22.81
C ASN A 211 -4.67 -8.76 21.52
N PRO A 212 -5.50 -7.71 21.60
CA PRO A 212 -6.41 -7.34 20.51
C PRO A 212 -5.70 -7.01 19.21
N GLU A 213 -4.49 -6.44 19.26
CA GLU A 213 -3.74 -6.11 18.04
C GLU A 213 -3.35 -7.40 17.27
N LEU A 214 -2.85 -8.42 17.96
CA LEU A 214 -2.47 -9.70 17.37
C LEU A 214 -3.70 -10.44 16.82
N ASP A 215 -4.77 -10.47 17.61
CA ASP A 215 -6.01 -11.16 17.25
C ASP A 215 -6.69 -10.47 16.04
N THR A 216 -6.60 -9.14 15.93
CA THR A 216 -7.08 -8.37 14.76
C THR A 216 -6.31 -8.73 13.48
N VAL A 217 -4.98 -8.84 13.54
CA VAL A 217 -4.18 -9.24 12.37
C VAL A 217 -4.52 -10.67 11.94
N TYR A 218 -4.69 -11.60 12.88
CA TYR A 218 -5.17 -12.94 12.56
C TYR A 218 -6.56 -12.91 11.93
N LEU A 219 -7.49 -12.10 12.45
CA LEU A 219 -8.83 -11.96 11.89
C LEU A 219 -8.82 -11.48 10.43
N ALA A 220 -7.96 -10.51 10.09
CA ALA A 220 -7.81 -10.04 8.72
C ALA A 220 -7.34 -11.17 7.78
N MET A 221 -6.33 -11.93 8.20
CA MET A 221 -5.82 -13.08 7.44
C MET A 221 -6.87 -14.18 7.30
N GLU A 222 -7.61 -14.49 8.37
CA GLU A 222 -8.65 -15.51 8.40
C GLU A 222 -9.83 -15.12 7.47
N LYS A 223 -10.26 -13.86 7.50
CA LYS A 223 -11.27 -13.33 6.57
C LYS A 223 -10.79 -13.47 5.11
N CYS A 224 -9.58 -13.04 4.82
CA CYS A 224 -9.00 -13.13 3.48
C CYS A 224 -8.96 -14.58 2.97
N LEU A 225 -8.44 -15.50 3.77
CA LEU A 225 -8.37 -16.92 3.42
C LEU A 225 -9.74 -17.55 3.19
N SER A 226 -10.72 -17.28 4.04
CA SER A 226 -12.08 -17.81 3.89
C SER A 226 -12.73 -17.33 2.60
N MET A 227 -12.54 -16.04 2.24
CA MET A 227 -13.10 -15.47 1.01
C MET A 227 -12.46 -16.05 -0.26
N LEU A 228 -11.15 -16.36 -0.22
CA LEU A 228 -10.42 -16.90 -1.36
C LEU A 228 -10.63 -18.40 -1.52
N SER A 229 -10.48 -19.18 -0.45
CA SER A 229 -10.50 -20.63 -0.50
C SER A 229 -11.89 -21.25 -0.44
N GLY A 230 -12.84 -20.54 0.19
CA GLY A 230 -14.15 -21.10 0.52
C GLY A 230 -14.13 -22.12 1.65
N TYR A 231 -12.97 -22.35 2.30
CA TYR A 231 -12.87 -23.24 3.46
C TYR A 231 -13.62 -22.66 4.65
N SER A 232 -14.29 -23.53 5.39
CA SER A 232 -14.88 -23.20 6.69
C SER A 232 -13.84 -23.28 7.79
N SER A 233 -14.04 -22.49 8.85
CA SER A 233 -13.20 -22.56 10.07
C SER A 233 -11.70 -22.35 9.86
N VAL A 234 -11.33 -21.41 8.99
CA VAL A 234 -9.91 -21.03 8.81
C VAL A 234 -9.40 -20.31 10.04
N LYS A 235 -8.22 -20.70 10.53
CA LYS A 235 -7.48 -20.05 11.61
C LYS A 235 -6.04 -19.86 11.21
N THR A 236 -5.45 -18.75 11.63
CA THR A 236 -4.01 -18.48 11.45
C THR A 236 -3.34 -18.29 12.80
N ARG A 237 -2.13 -18.80 12.96
CA ARG A 237 -1.34 -18.66 14.20
C ARG A 237 0.15 -18.61 13.87
N TYR A 238 0.87 -17.80 14.62
CA TYR A 238 2.34 -17.81 14.56
C TYR A 238 2.87 -18.99 15.40
N SER A 239 3.73 -19.80 14.80
CA SER A 239 4.39 -20.93 15.42
C SER A 239 5.78 -20.52 15.90
N MET A 240 6.00 -20.55 17.22
CA MET A 240 7.32 -20.27 17.80
C MET A 240 8.37 -21.31 17.43
N ASN A 241 7.94 -22.57 17.19
CA ASN A 241 8.86 -23.67 16.86
C ASN A 241 9.43 -23.55 15.44
N THR A 242 8.59 -23.18 14.47
CA THR A 242 9.01 -23.03 13.06
C THR A 242 9.33 -21.59 12.69
N GLN A 243 8.99 -20.63 13.55
CA GLN A 243 9.09 -19.19 13.31
C GLN A 243 8.33 -18.73 12.05
N GLU A 244 7.22 -19.41 11.75
CA GLU A 244 6.36 -19.18 10.60
C GLU A 244 4.90 -19.01 11.02
N LEU A 245 4.10 -18.48 10.08
CA LEU A 245 2.65 -18.46 10.20
C LEU A 245 2.08 -19.79 9.70
N ASP A 246 1.27 -20.45 10.52
CA ASP A 246 0.53 -21.65 10.17
C ASP A 246 -0.93 -21.30 9.87
N VAL A 247 -1.47 -21.97 8.86
CA VAL A 247 -2.88 -21.92 8.48
C VAL A 247 -3.53 -23.26 8.89
N TYR A 248 -4.61 -23.16 9.64
CA TYR A 248 -5.45 -24.28 10.05
C TYR A 248 -6.81 -24.15 9.33
N TYR A 249 -7.27 -25.19 8.69
CA TYR A 249 -8.57 -25.23 8.03
C TYR A 249 -9.21 -26.61 8.20
N SER A 250 -10.51 -26.68 8.00
CA SER A 250 -11.23 -27.95 7.96
C SER A 250 -11.63 -28.28 6.55
N GLU A 251 -11.33 -29.49 6.11
CA GLU A 251 -11.85 -30.03 4.84
C GLU A 251 -13.31 -30.45 4.99
N SER A 252 -13.94 -30.75 3.85
CA SER A 252 -15.36 -31.13 3.79
C SER A 252 -15.70 -32.42 4.59
N ASP A 253 -14.71 -33.28 4.83
CA ASP A 253 -14.80 -34.49 5.66
C ASP A 253 -14.64 -34.23 7.17
N GLY A 254 -14.40 -32.96 7.56
CA GLY A 254 -14.21 -32.54 8.94
C GLY A 254 -12.76 -32.74 9.46
N GLN A 255 -11.83 -33.23 8.63
CA GLN A 255 -10.45 -33.37 9.00
C GLN A 255 -9.79 -31.97 9.14
N ARG A 256 -9.12 -31.74 10.27
CA ARG A 256 -8.34 -30.52 10.49
C ARG A 256 -6.96 -30.67 9.87
N MET A 257 -6.64 -29.73 8.97
CA MET A 257 -5.34 -29.64 8.33
C MET A 257 -4.55 -28.46 8.90
N ARG A 258 -3.24 -28.62 8.95
CA ARG A 258 -2.28 -27.56 9.28
C ARG A 258 -1.26 -27.49 8.16
N ILE A 259 -1.08 -26.30 7.62
CA ILE A 259 -0.08 -26.04 6.58
C ILE A 259 0.67 -24.74 6.90
N PRO A 260 2.01 -24.74 6.88
CA PRO A 260 2.78 -23.49 6.97
C PRO A 260 2.44 -22.56 5.80
N LEU A 261 2.42 -21.25 6.05
CA LEU A 261 2.17 -20.24 4.99
C LEU A 261 3.16 -20.38 3.81
N SER A 262 4.41 -20.74 4.11
CA SER A 262 5.47 -20.98 3.11
C SER A 262 5.15 -22.12 2.13
N GLN A 263 4.29 -23.06 2.48
CA GLN A 263 3.88 -24.20 1.65
C GLN A 263 2.61 -23.94 0.83
N LEU A 264 1.93 -22.83 1.03
CA LEU A 264 0.80 -22.43 0.16
C LEU A 264 1.30 -22.09 -1.24
N SER A 265 0.40 -22.09 -2.23
CA SER A 265 0.74 -21.60 -3.57
C SER A 265 1.10 -20.09 -3.54
N ASP A 266 1.89 -19.63 -4.51
CA ASP A 266 2.39 -18.26 -4.55
C ASP A 266 1.26 -17.21 -4.57
N GLY A 267 0.15 -17.53 -5.22
CA GLY A 267 -1.05 -16.66 -5.21
C GLY A 267 -1.63 -16.48 -3.80
N TYR A 268 -1.80 -17.56 -3.03
CA TYR A 268 -2.24 -17.47 -1.63
C TYR A 268 -1.24 -16.70 -0.78
N LYS A 269 0.05 -17.06 -0.87
CA LYS A 269 1.12 -16.37 -0.14
C LYS A 269 1.10 -14.87 -0.38
N GLY A 270 0.97 -14.47 -1.65
CA GLY A 270 1.00 -13.06 -2.04
C GLY A 270 -0.13 -12.24 -1.40
N VAL A 271 -1.38 -12.72 -1.52
CA VAL A 271 -2.52 -11.97 -0.98
C VAL A 271 -2.54 -11.99 0.54
N ILE A 272 -2.24 -13.15 1.16
CA ILE A 272 -2.24 -13.25 2.62
C ILE A 272 -1.14 -12.40 3.23
N SER A 273 0.07 -12.41 2.65
CA SER A 273 1.18 -11.57 3.10
C SER A 273 0.87 -10.09 2.96
N LEU A 274 0.20 -9.69 1.86
CA LEU A 274 -0.27 -8.32 1.66
C LEU A 274 -1.26 -7.90 2.74
N VAL A 275 -2.30 -8.71 2.97
CA VAL A 275 -3.33 -8.44 4.01
C VAL A 275 -2.71 -8.43 5.40
N ALA A 276 -1.80 -9.38 5.70
CA ALA A 276 -1.10 -9.44 6.97
C ALA A 276 -0.23 -8.20 7.22
N ASP A 277 0.52 -7.71 6.20
CA ASP A 277 1.37 -6.53 6.34
C ASP A 277 0.53 -5.24 6.51
N ILE A 278 -0.57 -5.08 5.76
CA ILE A 278 -1.51 -3.98 5.95
C ILE A 278 -2.07 -3.98 7.38
N ALA A 279 -2.62 -5.10 7.84
CA ALA A 279 -3.21 -5.23 9.17
C ALA A 279 -2.17 -5.04 10.29
N TYR A 280 -0.96 -5.58 10.14
CA TYR A 280 0.17 -5.39 11.04
C TYR A 280 0.55 -3.92 11.18
N ARG A 281 0.66 -3.18 10.05
CA ARG A 281 0.97 -1.74 10.07
C ARG A 281 -0.13 -0.96 10.76
N MET A 282 -1.40 -1.24 10.45
CA MET A 282 -2.55 -0.61 11.10
C MET A 282 -2.53 -0.85 12.61
N ALA A 283 -2.26 -2.09 13.05
CA ALA A 283 -2.19 -2.47 14.45
C ALA A 283 -0.99 -1.82 15.19
N THR A 284 0.14 -1.66 14.49
CA THR A 284 1.33 -0.99 15.06
C THR A 284 1.10 0.51 15.20
N LEU A 285 0.48 1.15 14.21
CA LEU A 285 0.18 2.59 14.20
C LEU A 285 -0.92 2.95 15.23
N ASN A 286 -1.90 2.09 15.43
CA ASN A 286 -3.12 2.38 16.20
C ASN A 286 -3.48 1.28 17.21
N PRO A 287 -2.58 0.91 18.14
CA PRO A 287 -2.83 -0.15 19.11
C PRO A 287 -4.01 0.16 20.04
N GLN A 288 -4.33 1.45 20.26
CA GLN A 288 -5.43 1.90 21.11
C GLN A 288 -6.83 1.53 20.57
N LEU A 289 -6.95 1.22 19.28
CA LEU A 289 -8.23 0.83 18.69
C LEU A 289 -8.58 -0.64 18.91
N GLY A 290 -7.65 -1.47 19.37
CA GLY A 290 -7.90 -2.87 19.69
C GLY A 290 -8.51 -3.65 18.54
N MET A 291 -9.69 -4.24 18.73
CA MET A 291 -10.39 -5.04 17.70
C MET A 291 -11.01 -4.20 16.59
N ASP A 292 -11.16 -2.90 16.78
CA ASP A 292 -11.76 -1.97 15.79
C ASP A 292 -10.75 -1.47 14.75
N ILE A 293 -9.49 -1.89 14.81
CA ILE A 293 -8.39 -1.43 13.93
C ILE A 293 -8.79 -1.54 12.46
N LEU A 294 -9.31 -2.68 12.02
CA LEU A 294 -9.63 -2.93 10.61
C LEU A 294 -10.74 -2.02 10.09
N GLU A 295 -11.70 -1.67 10.97
CA GLU A 295 -12.88 -0.89 10.61
C GLU A 295 -12.65 0.61 10.75
N LYS A 296 -11.78 1.06 11.69
CA LYS A 296 -11.64 2.48 12.02
C LYS A 296 -10.43 3.15 11.38
N VAL A 297 -9.36 2.42 11.10
CA VAL A 297 -8.14 3.02 10.53
C VAL A 297 -8.37 3.37 9.08
N ASP A 298 -8.14 4.64 8.76
CA ASP A 298 -8.15 5.18 7.41
C ASP A 298 -6.72 5.31 6.83
N GLY A 299 -6.60 5.69 5.56
CA GLY A 299 -5.33 5.96 4.91
C GLY A 299 -5.30 5.51 3.45
N VAL A 300 -4.10 5.45 2.87
CA VAL A 300 -3.90 5.18 1.45
C VAL A 300 -2.97 4.00 1.26
N VAL A 301 -3.41 3.01 0.51
CA VAL A 301 -2.63 1.83 0.13
C VAL A 301 -2.52 1.75 -1.38
N LEU A 302 -1.27 1.74 -1.87
CA LEU A 302 -0.93 1.64 -3.27
C LEU A 302 -0.49 0.21 -3.59
N ILE A 303 -1.05 -0.42 -4.64
CA ILE A 303 -0.70 -1.79 -5.02
C ILE A 303 -0.43 -1.85 -6.53
N ASP A 304 0.79 -2.17 -6.91
CA ASP A 304 1.15 -2.39 -8.31
C ASP A 304 0.84 -3.83 -8.71
N GLU A 305 0.21 -4.02 -9.87
CA GLU A 305 -0.22 -5.32 -10.39
C GLU A 305 -0.92 -6.18 -9.33
N VAL A 306 -2.11 -5.73 -8.89
CA VAL A 306 -2.86 -6.40 -7.81
C VAL A 306 -3.20 -7.86 -8.13
N ASP A 307 -3.28 -8.19 -9.41
CA ASP A 307 -3.57 -9.52 -9.99
C ASP A 307 -2.35 -10.45 -10.04
N LEU A 308 -1.15 -9.98 -9.68
CA LEU A 308 0.10 -10.72 -9.80
C LEU A 308 0.02 -12.10 -9.13
N HIS A 309 0.29 -13.17 -9.91
CA HIS A 309 0.23 -14.58 -9.53
C HIS A 309 -1.14 -15.11 -9.07
N LEU A 310 -2.22 -14.35 -9.22
CA LEU A 310 -3.55 -14.79 -8.83
C LEU A 310 -4.22 -15.64 -9.91
N HIS A 311 -4.89 -16.71 -9.47
CA HIS A 311 -5.78 -17.46 -10.33
C HIS A 311 -6.95 -16.55 -10.78
N PRO A 312 -7.46 -16.65 -12.03
CA PRO A 312 -8.53 -15.78 -12.55
C PRO A 312 -9.78 -15.68 -11.66
N ALA A 313 -10.17 -16.76 -10.99
CA ALA A 313 -11.28 -16.73 -10.04
C ALA A 313 -11.03 -15.85 -8.80
N TRP A 314 -9.77 -15.65 -8.42
CA TRP A 314 -9.39 -14.79 -7.30
C TRP A 314 -9.17 -13.35 -7.73
N GLN A 315 -8.72 -13.14 -8.98
CA GLN A 315 -8.62 -11.80 -9.57
C GLN A 315 -9.97 -11.06 -9.50
N GLN A 316 -11.09 -11.77 -9.71
CA GLN A 316 -12.43 -11.20 -9.61
C GLN A 316 -12.84 -10.80 -8.19
N LYS A 317 -12.21 -11.36 -7.16
CA LYS A 317 -12.60 -11.17 -5.76
C LYS A 317 -11.63 -10.30 -4.97
N VAL A 318 -10.38 -10.19 -5.40
CA VAL A 318 -9.31 -9.60 -4.59
C VAL A 318 -9.60 -8.17 -4.15
N LEU A 319 -10.14 -7.33 -5.04
CA LEU A 319 -10.45 -5.93 -4.71
C LEU A 319 -11.62 -5.82 -3.74
N ASN A 320 -12.70 -6.59 -3.95
CA ASN A 320 -13.82 -6.62 -3.02
C ASN A 320 -13.37 -7.13 -1.64
N ASN A 321 -12.54 -8.19 -1.60
CA ASN A 321 -12.01 -8.70 -0.35
C ASN A 321 -11.18 -7.66 0.41
N LEU A 322 -10.32 -6.90 -0.29
CA LEU A 322 -9.53 -5.84 0.32
C LEU A 322 -10.42 -4.73 0.90
N THR A 323 -11.42 -4.27 0.14
CA THR A 323 -12.35 -3.23 0.60
C THR A 323 -13.29 -3.69 1.71
N ASP A 324 -13.65 -4.98 1.76
CA ASP A 324 -14.47 -5.58 2.82
C ASP A 324 -13.67 -5.77 4.13
N ILE A 325 -12.38 -6.13 4.02
CA ILE A 325 -11.51 -6.28 5.19
C ILE A 325 -11.10 -4.91 5.77
N PHE A 326 -10.86 -3.91 4.90
CA PHE A 326 -10.36 -2.58 5.25
C PHE A 326 -11.27 -1.47 4.70
N PRO A 327 -12.49 -1.30 5.20
CA PRO A 327 -13.53 -0.46 4.59
C PRO A 327 -13.18 1.03 4.51
N ASN A 328 -12.33 1.54 5.40
CA ASN A 328 -11.93 2.94 5.46
C ASN A 328 -10.57 3.23 4.78
N VAL A 329 -9.93 2.22 4.23
CA VAL A 329 -8.68 2.38 3.48
C VAL A 329 -8.98 2.72 2.02
N GLN A 330 -8.32 3.75 1.50
CA GLN A 330 -8.33 4.05 0.07
C GLN A 330 -7.31 3.16 -0.63
N PHE A 331 -7.76 2.36 -1.60
CA PHE A 331 -6.90 1.56 -2.45
C PHE A 331 -6.71 2.23 -3.82
N ILE A 332 -5.47 2.43 -4.22
CA ILE A 332 -5.10 2.87 -5.58
C ILE A 332 -4.25 1.74 -6.16
N VAL A 333 -4.80 1.04 -7.15
CA VAL A 333 -4.19 -0.18 -7.66
C VAL A 333 -3.98 -0.13 -9.16
N THR A 334 -2.98 -0.86 -9.66
CA THR A 334 -2.82 -1.10 -11.09
C THR A 334 -3.14 -2.54 -11.43
N THR A 335 -3.62 -2.76 -12.63
CA THR A 335 -3.85 -4.08 -13.19
C THR A 335 -3.83 -4.04 -14.72
N HIS A 336 -3.51 -5.17 -15.31
CA HIS A 336 -3.75 -5.44 -16.73
C HIS A 336 -4.69 -6.66 -16.91
N ALA A 337 -5.15 -7.25 -15.81
CA ALA A 337 -6.00 -8.43 -15.84
C ALA A 337 -7.46 -8.08 -16.11
N PRO A 338 -8.00 -8.62 -17.16
CA PRO A 338 -9.40 -8.46 -17.55
C PRO A 338 -10.39 -8.85 -16.45
N SER A 339 -10.06 -9.91 -15.70
CA SER A 339 -10.91 -10.41 -14.62
C SER A 339 -11.07 -9.39 -13.49
N VAL A 340 -10.02 -8.62 -13.18
CA VAL A 340 -10.06 -7.54 -12.18
C VAL A 340 -10.88 -6.37 -12.73
N ILE A 341 -10.63 -5.96 -13.98
CA ILE A 341 -11.31 -4.82 -14.60
C ILE A 341 -12.83 -5.04 -14.61
N ASN A 342 -13.28 -6.25 -14.93
CA ASN A 342 -14.70 -6.61 -14.97
C ASN A 342 -15.37 -6.72 -13.59
N SER A 343 -14.59 -6.79 -12.51
CA SER A 343 -15.12 -6.91 -11.14
C SER A 343 -15.40 -5.55 -10.48
N VAL A 344 -15.04 -4.43 -11.11
CA VAL A 344 -15.15 -3.10 -10.55
C VAL A 344 -16.08 -2.18 -11.33
N LYS A 345 -16.64 -1.19 -10.66
CA LYS A 345 -17.49 -0.19 -11.31
C LYS A 345 -16.67 0.75 -12.19
N LYS A 346 -17.29 1.27 -13.25
CA LYS A 346 -16.67 2.22 -14.18
C LYS A 346 -16.07 3.45 -13.49
N GLU A 347 -16.74 4.02 -12.53
CA GLU A 347 -16.32 5.20 -11.76
C GLU A 347 -14.97 5.03 -11.06
N ASN A 348 -14.59 3.78 -10.76
CA ASN A 348 -13.34 3.42 -10.12
C ASN A 348 -12.17 3.25 -11.11
N ILE A 349 -12.44 3.22 -12.42
CA ILE A 349 -11.43 2.93 -13.43
C ILE A 349 -10.81 4.23 -13.95
N ARG A 350 -9.48 4.23 -14.10
CA ARG A 350 -8.71 5.25 -14.81
C ARG A 350 -7.90 4.56 -15.89
N MET A 351 -8.21 4.87 -17.14
CA MET A 351 -7.55 4.26 -18.28
C MET A 351 -6.35 5.10 -18.73
N LEU A 352 -5.23 4.43 -18.99
CA LEU A 352 -4.03 5.05 -19.53
C LEU A 352 -3.81 4.59 -20.97
N SER A 353 -3.69 5.55 -21.89
CA SER A 353 -3.29 5.32 -23.27
C SER A 353 -2.27 6.37 -23.68
N ASP A 354 -1.14 5.91 -24.21
CA ASP A 354 -0.08 6.76 -24.80
C ASP A 354 0.41 7.91 -23.91
N GLY A 355 0.48 7.67 -22.59
CA GLY A 355 0.92 8.67 -21.61
C GLY A 355 -0.15 9.66 -21.18
N GLU A 356 -1.40 9.46 -21.59
CA GLU A 356 -2.55 10.29 -21.19
C GLU A 356 -3.56 9.48 -20.37
N VAL A 357 -4.27 10.19 -19.50
CA VAL A 357 -5.42 9.65 -18.76
C VAL A 357 -6.66 9.85 -19.60
N VAL A 358 -7.27 8.76 -20.05
CA VAL A 358 -8.45 8.80 -20.90
C VAL A 358 -9.69 8.54 -20.06
N GLU A 359 -10.69 9.41 -20.16
CA GLU A 359 -12.02 9.15 -19.61
C GLU A 359 -12.73 8.05 -20.39
N THR A 360 -13.26 7.06 -19.68
CA THR A 360 -13.95 5.93 -20.32
C THR A 360 -15.41 6.27 -20.60
N ASP A 361 -15.74 6.67 -21.82
CA ASP A 361 -17.13 6.92 -22.25
C ASP A 361 -17.98 5.64 -22.42
N ASN A 362 -17.35 4.48 -22.56
CA ASN A 362 -18.03 3.21 -22.77
C ASN A 362 -18.17 2.37 -21.50
N GLN A 363 -19.34 1.71 -21.35
CA GLN A 363 -19.55 0.73 -20.28
C GLN A 363 -18.54 -0.42 -20.40
N VAL A 364 -17.59 -0.48 -19.47
CA VAL A 364 -16.57 -1.54 -19.39
C VAL A 364 -17.13 -2.80 -18.72
N TYR A 365 -18.11 -2.62 -17.83
CA TYR A 365 -18.73 -3.71 -17.09
C TYR A 365 -19.47 -4.67 -18.02
N GLY A 366 -18.98 -5.90 -18.12
CA GLY A 366 -19.62 -6.98 -18.90
C GLY A 366 -19.32 -6.99 -20.42
N LYS A 367 -18.40 -6.18 -20.95
CA LYS A 367 -17.94 -6.24 -22.35
C LYS A 367 -16.70 -7.09 -22.53
N ASP A 368 -16.56 -7.65 -23.75
CA ASP A 368 -15.34 -8.35 -24.15
C ASP A 368 -14.14 -7.41 -24.08
N ILE A 369 -13.17 -7.78 -23.27
CA ILE A 369 -12.02 -7.02 -22.83
C ILE A 369 -11.07 -6.67 -23.97
N ASN A 370 -11.02 -7.48 -25.01
CA ASN A 370 -10.26 -7.18 -26.24
C ASN A 370 -10.75 -5.90 -26.94
N SER A 371 -11.98 -5.48 -26.67
CA SER A 371 -12.53 -4.21 -27.17
C SER A 371 -12.18 -2.99 -26.33
N VAL A 372 -11.72 -3.19 -25.08
CA VAL A 372 -11.37 -2.13 -24.13
C VAL A 372 -9.88 -1.84 -24.14
N LEU A 373 -9.06 -2.82 -24.53
CA LEU A 373 -7.60 -2.71 -24.61
C LEU A 373 -7.06 -2.51 -26.03
N LYS A 374 -7.94 -2.45 -27.04
CA LYS A 374 -7.60 -2.04 -28.41
C LYS A 374 -7.66 -0.54 -28.55
#